data_9388b428be178b6a149a5906f5aa29c7
#
_entry.id   9388b428be178b6a149a5906f5aa29c7
#
_cell.length_a   1.000
_cell.length_b   1.000
_cell.length_c   1.000
_cell.angle_alpha   90.00
_cell.angle_beta   90.00
_cell.angle_gamma   90.00
#
_symmetry.space_group_name_H-M   'P 1'
#
loop_
_entity.id
_entity.type
_entity.pdbx_description
1 polymer ?
#
loop_
_entity_poly.entity_id
_entity_poly.type
_entity_poly.pdbx_seq_one_letter_code
_entity_poly.pdbx_strand_id
1 'polypeptide(L)'
;MYGKGWNALYMENHDHPRIISRYGSEKYRVESGKSIAASYLFQRGTPFVYQGQEIGMINTPLASLDDYKDIMVKNNARIARSLGLSKETVLRLAQKASRDNARTCMQWSGAPNAGFTNGKPWFVVNSNYKDINVESQLDDPGSILNFYRNALQFRRDNPVVIYGEYVEPRSYTHL
;
A
#
# COMPACT_ATOMS: atom_id res chain seq x y z
N MET A 1 8.16 0.55 -24.87
CA MET A 1 7.23 -0.55 -25.27
C MET A 1 6.05 -0.06 -26.14
N TYR A 2 6.12 1.11 -26.74
CA TYR A 2 5.05 1.63 -27.58
C TYR A 2 4.77 0.64 -28.75
N GLY A 3 3.51 0.22 -28.91
CA GLY A 3 3.09 -0.71 -29.96
C GLY A 3 3.50 -2.20 -29.77
N LYS A 4 4.29 -2.54 -28.75
CA LYS A 4 4.79 -3.91 -28.53
C LYS A 4 4.30 -4.58 -27.25
N GLY A 5 3.55 -3.87 -26.39
CA GLY A 5 3.06 -4.42 -25.15
C GLY A 5 2.19 -3.46 -24.36
N TRP A 6 1.58 -3.98 -23.29
CA TRP A 6 0.71 -3.24 -22.39
C TRP A 6 1.15 -3.46 -20.94
N ASN A 7 1.32 -2.39 -20.17
CA ASN A 7 1.84 -2.46 -18.82
C ASN A 7 0.73 -2.79 -17.81
N ALA A 8 1.04 -3.65 -16.86
CA ALA A 8 0.31 -3.78 -15.60
C ALA A 8 0.92 -2.78 -14.60
N LEU A 9 0.17 -1.75 -14.26
CA LEU A 9 0.62 -0.68 -13.36
C LEU A 9 0.16 -1.01 -11.94
N TYR A 10 1.06 -1.24 -11.00
CA TYR A 10 0.72 -1.51 -9.61
C TYR A 10 1.78 -0.95 -8.68
N MET A 11 1.38 -0.61 -7.46
CA MET A 11 2.27 -0.16 -6.38
C MET A 11 2.26 -1.11 -5.19
N GLU A 12 1.11 -1.76 -4.93
CA GLU A 12 0.95 -2.75 -3.88
C GLU A 12 0.44 -4.08 -4.42
N ASN A 13 0.75 -5.14 -3.70
CA ASN A 13 0.15 -6.45 -3.82
C ASN A 13 0.34 -7.23 -2.50
N HIS A 14 -0.15 -8.48 -2.45
CA HIS A 14 -0.05 -9.35 -1.28
C HIS A 14 1.38 -9.84 -0.94
N ASP A 15 2.37 -9.53 -1.77
CA ASP A 15 3.77 -9.95 -1.59
C ASP A 15 4.73 -8.81 -1.20
N HIS A 16 4.20 -7.62 -0.96
CA HIS A 16 4.97 -6.46 -0.53
C HIS A 16 4.37 -5.80 0.72
N PRO A 17 5.19 -5.13 1.55
CA PRO A 17 4.65 -4.25 2.60
C PRO A 17 3.85 -3.09 1.99
N ARG A 18 3.06 -2.40 2.81
CA ARG A 18 2.26 -1.25 2.39
C ARG A 18 3.14 -0.16 1.78
N ILE A 19 2.70 0.39 0.65
CA ILE A 19 3.53 1.28 -0.18
C ILE A 19 3.90 2.58 0.55
N ILE A 20 2.99 3.15 1.34
CA ILE A 20 3.26 4.37 2.11
C ILE A 20 4.36 4.13 3.13
N SER A 21 4.32 3.00 3.85
CA SER A 21 5.36 2.61 4.81
C SER A 21 6.70 2.27 4.15
N ARG A 22 6.68 1.88 2.87
CA ARG A 22 7.87 1.48 2.13
C ARG A 22 8.57 2.65 1.44
N TYR A 23 7.83 3.52 0.79
CA TYR A 23 8.36 4.59 -0.07
C TYR A 23 7.81 5.98 0.26
N GLY A 24 6.74 6.07 1.04
CA GLY A 24 6.14 7.32 1.47
C GLY A 24 6.56 7.75 2.87
N SER A 25 5.73 8.57 3.47
CA SER A 25 5.84 9.03 4.86
C SER A 25 4.53 8.77 5.58
N GLU A 26 4.56 7.98 6.66
CA GLU A 26 3.38 7.76 7.49
C GLU A 26 2.92 9.05 8.19
N LYS A 27 3.86 9.96 8.49
CA LYS A 27 3.57 11.30 9.04
C LYS A 27 2.75 12.15 8.06
N TYR A 28 3.06 12.05 6.77
CA TYR A 28 2.37 12.74 5.69
C TYR A 28 1.62 11.72 4.82
N ARG A 29 0.83 10.88 5.48
CA ARG A 29 0.16 9.72 4.86
C ARG A 29 -0.75 10.11 3.70
N VAL A 30 -1.53 11.15 3.87
CA VAL A 30 -2.50 11.58 2.85
C VAL A 30 -1.79 12.09 1.61
N GLU A 31 -0.80 12.94 1.77
CA GLU A 31 0.01 13.48 0.67
C GLU A 31 0.80 12.37 -0.03
N SER A 32 1.42 11.48 0.76
CA SER A 32 2.14 10.31 0.22
C SER A 32 1.22 9.40 -0.58
N GLY A 33 0.04 9.07 -0.05
CA GLY A 33 -0.94 8.22 -0.73
C GLY A 33 -1.40 8.81 -2.07
N LYS A 34 -1.71 10.11 -2.09
CA LYS A 34 -2.10 10.83 -3.32
C LYS A 34 -0.96 10.93 -4.33
N SER A 35 0.25 11.25 -3.88
CA SER A 35 1.43 11.35 -4.74
C SER A 35 1.76 10.00 -5.39
N ILE A 36 1.73 8.92 -4.60
CA ILE A 36 1.93 7.55 -5.10
C ILE A 36 0.83 7.18 -6.09
N ALA A 37 -0.44 7.49 -5.81
CA ALA A 37 -1.54 7.25 -6.72
C ALA A 37 -1.34 7.98 -8.06
N ALA A 38 -1.01 9.28 -8.01
CA ALA A 38 -0.76 10.09 -9.20
C ALA A 38 0.40 9.52 -10.04
N SER A 39 1.45 9.01 -9.41
CA SER A 39 2.65 8.53 -10.10
C SER A 39 2.39 7.36 -11.06
N TYR A 40 1.35 6.54 -10.85
CA TYR A 40 1.07 5.40 -11.71
C TYR A 40 -0.29 5.45 -12.41
N LEU A 41 -1.32 6.08 -11.81
CA LEU A 41 -2.65 6.16 -12.41
C LEU A 41 -2.67 6.97 -13.73
N PHE A 42 -1.75 7.90 -13.90
CA PHE A 42 -1.64 8.71 -15.11
C PHE A 42 -0.65 8.15 -16.14
N GLN A 43 -0.19 6.92 -15.97
CA GLN A 43 0.67 6.25 -16.94
C GLN A 43 -0.13 5.36 -17.89
N ARG A 44 0.45 5.08 -19.06
CA ARG A 44 -0.08 4.11 -20.02
C ARG A 44 -0.01 2.69 -19.46
N GLY A 45 -1.13 1.97 -19.45
CA GLY A 45 -1.24 0.61 -18.94
C GLY A 45 -2.57 0.38 -18.23
N THR A 46 -2.72 -0.78 -17.60
CA THR A 46 -3.88 -1.09 -16.75
C THR A 46 -3.48 -0.93 -15.28
N PRO A 47 -4.07 0.02 -14.55
CA PRO A 47 -3.79 0.17 -13.12
C PRO A 47 -4.48 -0.93 -12.32
N PHE A 48 -3.73 -1.50 -11.39
CA PHE A 48 -4.21 -2.43 -10.38
C PHE A 48 -4.12 -1.74 -9.02
N VAL A 49 -5.24 -1.62 -8.33
CA VAL A 49 -5.34 -1.07 -6.99
C VAL A 49 -5.50 -2.23 -6.02
N TYR A 50 -4.55 -2.38 -5.11
CA TYR A 50 -4.63 -3.43 -4.09
C TYR A 50 -5.48 -2.95 -2.91
N GLN A 51 -6.28 -3.85 -2.33
CA GLN A 51 -7.18 -3.55 -1.20
C GLN A 51 -6.46 -2.80 -0.07
N GLY A 52 -7.02 -1.66 0.33
CA GLY A 52 -6.48 -0.80 1.37
C GLY A 52 -5.47 0.23 0.89
N GLN A 53 -4.94 0.11 -0.32
CA GLN A 53 -4.09 1.12 -0.93
C GLN A 53 -4.88 2.42 -1.16
N GLU A 54 -6.13 2.30 -1.60
CA GLU A 54 -7.04 3.40 -1.91
C GLU A 54 -7.46 4.22 -0.68
N ILE A 55 -7.30 3.67 0.51
CA ILE A 55 -7.53 4.39 1.78
C ILE A 55 -6.23 4.71 2.52
N GLY A 56 -5.08 4.35 1.93
CA GLY A 56 -3.77 4.59 2.49
C GLY A 56 -3.48 3.79 3.75
N MET A 57 -3.82 2.50 3.77
CA MET A 57 -3.38 1.59 4.84
C MET A 57 -1.85 1.55 4.91
N ILE A 58 -1.34 1.46 6.13
CA ILE A 58 0.09 1.39 6.44
C ILE A 58 0.45 0.05 7.09
N ASN A 59 1.73 -0.20 7.26
CA ASN A 59 2.22 -1.41 7.93
C ASN A 59 1.64 -1.58 9.32
N THR A 60 1.52 -2.85 9.73
CA THR A 60 1.05 -3.23 11.06
C THR A 60 2.22 -3.86 11.83
N PRO A 61 2.83 -3.13 12.78
CA PRO A 61 3.94 -3.69 13.57
C PRO A 61 3.41 -4.75 14.53
N LEU A 62 3.70 -6.03 14.26
CA LEU A 62 3.37 -7.12 15.17
C LEU A 62 4.36 -7.17 16.32
N ALA A 63 3.88 -7.59 17.49
CA ALA A 63 4.66 -7.57 18.73
C ALA A 63 5.71 -8.69 18.82
N SER A 64 5.48 -9.81 18.15
CA SER A 64 6.37 -10.98 18.19
C SER A 64 6.57 -11.57 16.80
N LEU A 65 7.72 -12.23 16.60
CA LEU A 65 7.97 -13.02 15.39
C LEU A 65 6.99 -14.20 15.25
N ASP A 66 6.44 -14.68 16.35
CA ASP A 66 5.47 -15.77 16.35
C ASP A 66 4.08 -15.36 15.83
N ASP A 67 3.79 -14.07 15.86
CA ASP A 67 2.52 -13.52 15.35
C ASP A 67 2.46 -13.50 13.82
N TYR A 68 3.62 -13.58 13.15
CA TYR A 68 3.68 -13.61 11.68
C TYR A 68 3.22 -14.95 11.13
N LYS A 69 2.37 -14.91 10.12
CA LYS A 69 1.92 -16.10 9.37
C LYS A 69 2.83 -16.41 8.18
N ASP A 70 3.54 -15.40 7.67
CA ASP A 70 4.45 -15.55 6.55
C ASP A 70 5.63 -16.45 6.89
N ILE A 71 5.74 -17.59 6.22
CA ILE A 71 6.84 -18.55 6.39
C ILE A 71 8.20 -17.92 6.10
N MET A 72 8.28 -16.91 5.22
CA MET A 72 9.53 -16.22 4.93
C MET A 72 10.06 -15.47 6.15
N VAL A 73 9.19 -14.88 6.97
CA VAL A 73 9.60 -14.22 8.22
C VAL A 73 10.27 -15.23 9.14
N LYS A 74 9.68 -16.42 9.31
CA LYS A 74 10.21 -17.49 10.15
C LYS A 74 11.57 -18.01 9.64
N ASN A 75 11.68 -18.22 8.34
CA ASN A 75 12.92 -18.68 7.72
C ASN A 75 14.03 -17.61 7.81
N ASN A 76 13.71 -16.36 7.48
CA ASN A 76 14.66 -15.26 7.55
C ASN A 76 15.08 -14.97 8.99
N ALA A 77 14.17 -15.10 9.96
CA ALA A 77 14.49 -14.96 11.38
C ALA A 77 15.49 -16.01 11.85
N ARG A 78 15.33 -17.27 11.41
CA ARG A 78 16.28 -18.35 11.72
C ARG A 78 17.67 -18.06 11.17
N ILE A 79 17.74 -17.66 9.89
CA ILE A 79 19.02 -17.30 9.23
C ILE A 79 19.67 -16.10 9.90
N ALA A 80 18.90 -15.02 10.15
CA ALA A 80 19.43 -13.81 10.77
C ALA A 80 20.00 -14.09 12.17
N ARG A 81 19.33 -14.94 12.94
CA ARG A 81 19.83 -15.35 14.25
C ARG A 81 21.08 -16.21 14.18
N SER A 82 21.23 -17.10 13.19
CA SER A 82 22.47 -17.87 12.97
C SER A 82 23.64 -16.96 12.58
N LEU A 83 23.36 -15.77 12.03
CA LEU A 83 24.34 -14.72 11.73
C LEU A 83 24.61 -13.77 12.92
N GLY A 84 24.04 -14.06 14.10
CA GLY A 84 24.28 -13.29 15.32
C GLY A 84 23.40 -12.04 15.51
N LEU A 85 22.35 -11.84 14.69
CA LEU A 85 21.44 -10.72 14.90
C LEU A 85 20.57 -10.94 16.13
N SER A 86 20.34 -9.85 16.91
CA SER A 86 19.46 -9.91 18.05
C SER A 86 17.99 -10.12 17.66
N LYS A 87 17.19 -10.68 18.58
CA LYS A 87 15.75 -10.91 18.36
C LYS A 87 15.01 -9.61 18.03
N GLU A 88 15.37 -8.53 18.69
CA GLU A 88 14.78 -7.19 18.51
C GLU A 88 15.10 -6.64 17.11
N THR A 89 16.33 -6.82 16.64
CA THR A 89 16.71 -6.41 15.29
C THR A 89 15.95 -7.20 14.24
N VAL A 90 15.82 -8.51 14.40
CA VAL A 90 15.08 -9.37 13.49
C VAL A 90 13.59 -9.01 13.48
N LEU A 91 12.99 -8.75 14.64
CA LEU A 91 11.60 -8.30 14.74
C LEU A 91 11.39 -6.96 14.02
N ARG A 92 12.26 -5.99 14.23
CA ARG A 92 12.18 -4.69 13.56
C ARG A 92 12.27 -4.82 12.03
N LEU A 93 13.14 -5.69 11.53
CA LEU A 93 13.22 -5.99 10.09
C LEU A 93 11.93 -6.63 9.57
N ALA A 94 11.36 -7.58 10.32
CA ALA A 94 10.10 -8.21 9.97
C ALA A 94 8.94 -7.20 9.94
N GLN A 95 8.82 -6.32 10.95
CA GLN A 95 7.82 -5.26 11.00
C GLN A 95 7.87 -4.36 9.76
N LYS A 96 9.07 -4.08 9.26
CA LYS A 96 9.28 -3.20 8.11
C LYS A 96 9.04 -3.90 6.76
N ALA A 97 9.42 -5.17 6.62
CA ALA A 97 9.55 -5.83 5.33
C ALA A 97 8.60 -7.00 5.08
N SER A 98 7.85 -7.47 6.12
CA SER A 98 6.97 -8.62 5.96
C SER A 98 5.81 -8.36 5.00
N ARG A 99 5.49 -9.39 4.21
CA ARG A 99 4.29 -9.45 3.36
C ARG A 99 3.00 -9.42 4.18
N ASP A 100 3.03 -9.86 5.42
CA ASP A 100 1.87 -9.87 6.33
C ASP A 100 1.31 -8.46 6.58
N ASN A 101 2.12 -7.42 6.42
CA ASN A 101 1.66 -6.03 6.46
C ASN A 101 0.53 -5.73 5.44
N ALA A 102 0.61 -6.32 4.24
CA ALA A 102 -0.41 -6.15 3.21
C ALA A 102 -1.57 -7.15 3.33
N ARG A 103 -1.45 -8.14 4.24
CA ARG A 103 -2.44 -9.21 4.42
C ARG A 103 -3.33 -9.02 5.63
N THR A 104 -3.21 -7.88 6.32
CA THR A 104 -4.10 -7.50 7.41
C THR A 104 -5.53 -7.31 6.90
N CYS A 105 -6.51 -7.44 7.80
CA CYS A 105 -7.91 -7.25 7.45
C CYS A 105 -8.17 -5.84 6.91
N MET A 106 -9.01 -5.74 5.87
CA MET A 106 -9.45 -4.46 5.32
C MET A 106 -10.18 -3.64 6.37
N GLN A 107 -9.90 -2.34 6.39
CA GLN A 107 -10.47 -1.40 7.36
C GLN A 107 -11.67 -0.68 6.74
N TRP A 108 -12.87 -1.21 7.00
CA TRP A 108 -14.10 -0.67 6.43
C TRP A 108 -14.66 0.49 7.24
N SER A 109 -14.58 0.41 8.59
CA SER A 109 -15.15 1.41 9.49
C SER A 109 -14.41 1.48 10.83
N GLY A 110 -14.78 2.44 11.68
CA GLY A 110 -14.33 2.54 13.07
C GLY A 110 -14.99 1.53 14.02
N ALA A 111 -15.89 0.67 13.54
CA ALA A 111 -16.55 -0.37 14.33
C ALA A 111 -15.57 -1.49 14.77
N PRO A 112 -15.96 -2.34 15.74
CA PRO A 112 -15.16 -3.48 16.16
C PRO A 112 -14.67 -4.31 14.97
N ASN A 113 -13.43 -4.81 15.05
CA ASN A 113 -12.73 -5.51 13.97
C ASN A 113 -12.66 -4.70 12.66
N ALA A 114 -12.65 -3.37 12.74
CA ALA A 114 -12.64 -2.46 11.59
C ALA A 114 -13.87 -2.66 10.65
N GLY A 115 -14.98 -3.15 11.14
CA GLY A 115 -16.15 -3.53 10.32
C GLY A 115 -15.91 -4.70 9.38
N PHE A 116 -14.78 -5.42 9.52
CA PHE A 116 -14.41 -6.53 8.65
C PHE A 116 -15.24 -7.80 8.93
N THR A 117 -15.51 -8.07 10.22
CA THR A 117 -16.29 -9.25 10.65
C THR A 117 -16.89 -9.04 12.04
N ASN A 118 -18.03 -9.68 12.28
CA ASN A 118 -18.64 -9.77 13.61
C ASN A 118 -18.02 -10.91 14.46
N GLY A 119 -17.26 -11.81 13.84
CA GLY A 119 -16.57 -12.92 14.49
C GLY A 119 -15.09 -12.63 14.74
N LYS A 120 -14.30 -13.67 14.91
CA LYS A 120 -12.86 -13.57 15.03
C LYS A 120 -12.24 -13.26 13.66
N PRO A 121 -11.46 -12.17 13.52
CA PRO A 121 -10.75 -11.89 12.27
C PRO A 121 -9.78 -13.03 11.91
N TRP A 122 -9.65 -13.31 10.62
CA TRP A 122 -8.74 -14.37 10.14
C TRP A 122 -7.27 -14.04 10.39
N PHE A 123 -6.95 -12.74 10.45
CA PHE A 123 -5.65 -12.20 10.78
C PHE A 123 -5.82 -10.88 11.54
N VAL A 124 -4.72 -10.24 11.86
CA VAL A 124 -4.72 -9.01 12.66
C VAL A 124 -5.41 -7.85 11.95
N VAL A 125 -6.10 -7.05 12.75
CA VAL A 125 -6.60 -5.72 12.36
C VAL A 125 -5.59 -4.70 12.86
N ASN A 126 -5.16 -3.77 12.01
CA ASN A 126 -4.26 -2.69 12.43
C ASN A 126 -4.97 -1.80 13.44
N SER A 127 -4.31 -1.45 14.54
CA SER A 127 -4.89 -0.65 15.63
C SER A 127 -5.35 0.75 15.21
N ASN A 128 -4.85 1.25 14.07
CA ASN A 128 -5.22 2.55 13.52
C ASN A 128 -6.54 2.55 12.72
N TYR A 129 -7.32 1.48 12.75
CA TYR A 129 -8.55 1.35 11.97
C TYR A 129 -9.61 2.40 12.31
N LYS A 130 -9.56 3.00 13.50
CA LYS A 130 -10.47 4.08 13.89
C LYS A 130 -10.22 5.36 13.10
N ASP A 131 -8.97 5.58 12.69
CA ASP A 131 -8.55 6.78 11.97
C ASP A 131 -8.41 6.53 10.46
N ILE A 132 -8.02 5.30 10.07
CA ILE A 132 -7.81 4.90 8.68
C ILE A 132 -8.84 3.84 8.30
N ASN A 133 -9.91 4.24 7.68
CA ASN A 133 -10.94 3.31 7.21
C ASN A 133 -11.73 3.92 6.03
N VAL A 134 -12.53 3.09 5.36
CA VAL A 134 -13.34 3.52 4.23
C VAL A 134 -14.39 4.55 4.65
N GLU A 135 -15.13 4.26 5.73
CA GLU A 135 -16.25 5.07 6.20
C GLU A 135 -15.81 6.53 6.47
N SER A 136 -14.68 6.73 7.16
CA SER A 136 -14.15 8.06 7.47
C SER A 136 -13.71 8.86 6.24
N GLN A 137 -13.52 8.19 5.09
CA GLN A 137 -13.01 8.82 3.87
C GLN A 137 -14.09 9.03 2.80
N LEU A 138 -15.29 8.43 2.95
CA LEU A 138 -16.33 8.49 1.93
C LEU A 138 -16.75 9.92 1.59
N ASP A 139 -16.99 10.72 2.62
CA ASP A 139 -17.54 12.08 2.49
C ASP A 139 -16.45 13.18 2.62
N ASP A 140 -15.17 12.79 2.82
CA ASP A 140 -14.05 13.72 2.83
C ASP A 140 -13.48 13.93 1.42
N PRO A 141 -13.73 15.07 0.76
CA PRO A 141 -13.18 15.34 -0.59
C PRO A 141 -11.66 15.42 -0.61
N GLY A 142 -11.04 15.66 0.55
CA GLY A 142 -9.60 15.68 0.74
C GLY A 142 -8.98 14.32 0.99
N SER A 143 -9.76 13.23 1.09
CA SER A 143 -9.27 11.88 1.38
C SER A 143 -8.46 11.26 0.26
N ILE A 144 -7.71 10.21 0.59
CA ILE A 144 -7.02 9.37 -0.39
C ILE A 144 -8.05 8.63 -1.26
N LEU A 145 -9.11 8.11 -0.65
CA LEU A 145 -10.18 7.38 -1.35
C LEU A 145 -10.83 8.22 -2.46
N ASN A 146 -11.20 9.46 -2.14
CA ASN A 146 -11.81 10.35 -3.12
C ASN A 146 -10.80 10.83 -4.16
N PHE A 147 -9.50 10.95 -3.82
CA PHE A 147 -8.46 11.17 -4.81
C PHE A 147 -8.37 10.00 -5.82
N TYR A 148 -8.37 8.75 -5.36
CA TYR A 148 -8.39 7.57 -6.24
C TYR A 148 -9.62 7.56 -7.15
N ARG A 149 -10.82 7.82 -6.61
CA ARG A 149 -12.05 7.91 -7.40
C ARG A 149 -11.94 8.96 -8.50
N ASN A 150 -11.52 10.16 -8.15
CA ASN A 150 -11.39 11.26 -9.09
C ASN A 150 -10.31 11.02 -10.15
N ALA A 151 -9.17 10.46 -9.76
CA ALA A 151 -8.08 10.13 -10.68
C ALA A 151 -8.47 9.03 -11.67
N LEU A 152 -9.16 7.99 -11.22
CA LEU A 152 -9.67 6.92 -12.08
C LEU A 152 -10.79 7.41 -13.01
N GLN A 153 -11.68 8.30 -12.51
CA GLN A 153 -12.68 8.97 -13.34
C GLN A 153 -12.02 9.81 -14.41
N PHE A 154 -11.08 10.68 -14.03
CA PHE A 154 -10.33 11.51 -14.98
C PHE A 154 -9.62 10.66 -16.04
N ARG A 155 -8.96 9.58 -15.63
CA ARG A 155 -8.32 8.63 -16.54
C ARG A 155 -9.30 8.05 -17.56
N ARG A 156 -10.50 7.67 -17.12
CA ARG A 156 -11.55 7.10 -17.98
C ARG A 156 -12.06 8.13 -18.98
N ASP A 157 -12.24 9.36 -18.54
CA ASP A 157 -12.82 10.42 -19.36
C ASP A 157 -11.79 11.07 -20.32
N ASN A 158 -10.50 10.77 -20.13
CA ASN A 158 -9.41 11.31 -20.92
C ASN A 158 -8.56 10.18 -21.56
N PRO A 159 -8.97 9.64 -22.73
CA PRO A 159 -8.26 8.54 -23.39
C PRO A 159 -6.78 8.82 -23.67
N VAL A 160 -6.38 10.09 -23.77
CA VAL A 160 -4.98 10.47 -23.95
C VAL A 160 -4.09 9.97 -22.80
N VAL A 161 -4.60 9.89 -21.58
CA VAL A 161 -3.88 9.34 -20.42
C VAL A 161 -3.60 7.86 -20.60
N ILE A 162 -4.48 7.15 -21.30
CA ILE A 162 -4.40 5.70 -21.50
C ILE A 162 -3.60 5.36 -22.76
N TYR A 163 -3.85 6.06 -23.85
CA TYR A 163 -3.37 5.71 -25.21
C TYR A 163 -2.37 6.71 -25.77
N GLY A 164 -2.22 7.88 -25.16
CA GLY A 164 -1.31 8.92 -25.60
C GLY A 164 0.15 8.48 -25.59
N GLU A 165 0.96 9.15 -26.38
CA GLU A 165 2.40 8.98 -26.38
C GLU A 165 3.00 9.84 -25.25
N TYR A 166 3.80 9.22 -24.38
CA TYR A 166 4.56 9.93 -23.38
C TYR A 166 5.91 10.33 -23.97
N VAL A 167 6.12 11.62 -24.08
CA VAL A 167 7.43 12.19 -24.45
C VAL A 167 8.04 12.77 -23.19
N GLU A 168 9.11 12.16 -22.71
CA GLU A 168 9.84 12.66 -21.57
C GLU A 168 10.51 13.99 -21.94
N PRO A 169 10.19 15.11 -21.24
CA PRO A 169 10.94 16.32 -21.41
C PRO A 169 12.39 16.04 -21.05
N ARG A 170 13.34 16.50 -21.87
CA ARG A 170 14.77 16.32 -21.58
C ARG A 170 15.06 16.71 -20.14
N SER A 171 15.64 15.79 -19.39
CA SER A 171 16.06 16.04 -18.01
C SER A 171 16.99 17.25 -17.96
N TYR A 172 16.59 18.29 -17.24
CA TYR A 172 17.45 19.43 -16.90
C TYR A 172 18.39 19.02 -15.77
N THR A 173 19.17 17.97 -15.95
CA THR A 173 20.17 17.53 -14.98
C THR A 173 21.47 18.36 -15.00
N HIS A 174 21.42 19.53 -15.60
CA HIS A 174 22.56 20.47 -15.62
C HIS A 174 22.07 21.87 -15.25
N LEU A 175 21.67 22.04 -13.99
CA LEU A 175 21.68 23.32 -13.29
C LEU A 175 22.60 23.20 -12.10
#